data_647bfe21fa46855ce1e399f9dc9beff0
#
_entry.id   647bfe21fa46855ce1e399f9dc9beff0
#
_cell.length_a   1.000
_cell.length_b   1.000
_cell.length_c   1.000
_cell.angle_alpha   90.00
_cell.angle_beta   90.00
_cell.angle_gamma   90.00
#
_symmetry.space_group_name_H-M   'P 1'
#
loop_
_entity.id
_entity.type
_entity.pdbx_description
1 polymer ?
#
loop_
_entity_poly.entity_id
_entity_poly.type
_entity_poly.pdbx_seq_one_letter_code
_entity_poly.pdbx_strand_id
1 'polypeptide(L)'
;MNNYIDIENKDKSITKAFIMGMKHSKKYGYDFLVCIVKTKVVMYAIKKVNDNFYKYDINNLVVISNLNNEFQDENNKYLDTNILPKVLKHY
;
A
#
# COMPACT_ATOMS: atom_id res chain seq x y z
N MET A 1 13.59 -9.55 10.10
CA MET A 1 12.95 -8.46 9.35
C MET A 1 11.55 -8.23 9.88
N ASN A 2 11.20 -7.00 10.21
CA ASN A 2 9.87 -6.67 10.70
C ASN A 2 8.91 -6.49 9.52
N ASN A 3 7.89 -7.33 9.43
CA ASN A 3 6.90 -7.29 8.35
C ASN A 3 5.71 -6.37 8.67
N TYR A 4 5.81 -5.57 9.73
CA TYR A 4 4.76 -4.64 10.13
C TYR A 4 5.17 -3.21 9.84
N ILE A 5 4.16 -2.37 9.57
CA ILE A 5 4.33 -0.95 9.39
C ILE A 5 3.21 -0.22 10.14
N ASP A 6 3.53 0.95 10.68
CA ASP A 6 2.53 1.82 11.28
C ASP A 6 1.94 2.72 10.19
N ILE A 7 0.63 2.73 10.09
CA ILE A 7 -0.12 3.51 9.10
C ILE A 7 -0.83 4.65 9.81
N GLU A 8 -0.53 5.89 9.43
CA GLU A 8 -1.26 7.05 9.94
C GLU A 8 -2.58 7.22 9.18
N ASN A 9 -3.68 7.30 9.92
CA ASN A 9 -5.00 7.54 9.38
C ASN A 9 -5.28 9.05 9.27
N LYS A 10 -6.36 9.43 8.58
CA LYS A 10 -6.75 10.84 8.42
C LYS A 10 -6.92 11.55 9.76
N ASP A 11 -7.41 10.86 10.78
CA ASP A 11 -7.65 11.41 12.13
C ASP A 11 -6.39 11.38 13.01
N LYS A 12 -5.22 11.08 12.44
CA LYS A 12 -3.94 10.98 13.13
C LYS A 12 -3.77 9.73 13.99
N SER A 13 -4.76 8.85 14.06
CA SER A 13 -4.60 7.56 14.73
C SER A 13 -3.67 6.66 13.94
N ILE A 14 -3.11 5.65 14.61
CA ILE A 14 -2.15 4.71 14.00
C ILE A 14 -2.80 3.33 13.91
N THR A 15 -2.70 2.75 12.74
CA THR A 15 -3.09 1.36 12.48
C THR A 15 -1.83 0.54 12.21
N LYS A 16 -1.65 -0.55 12.92
CA LYS A 16 -0.55 -1.48 12.67
C LYS A 16 -0.97 -2.44 11.56
N ALA A 17 -0.19 -2.50 10.50
CA ALA A 17 -0.50 -3.32 9.33
C ALA A 17 0.61 -4.34 9.07
N PHE A 18 0.23 -5.55 8.68
CA PHE A 18 1.17 -6.57 8.22
C PHE A 18 1.39 -6.39 6.72
N ILE A 19 2.64 -6.21 6.31
CA ILE A 19 2.99 -6.01 4.90
C ILE A 19 2.96 -7.35 4.18
N MET A 20 2.09 -7.48 3.20
CA MET A 20 2.10 -8.61 2.26
C MET A 20 3.07 -8.36 1.13
N GLY A 21 3.13 -7.13 0.62
CA GLY A 21 3.99 -6.74 -0.46
C GLY A 21 3.60 -5.41 -1.08
N MET A 22 4.41 -4.93 -2.01
CA MET A 22 4.12 -3.71 -2.75
C MET A 22 4.22 -4.04 -4.24
N LYS A 23 3.28 -3.54 -5.04
CA LYS A 23 3.23 -3.78 -6.47
C LYS A 23 2.92 -2.48 -7.21
N HIS A 24 3.41 -2.39 -8.46
CA HIS A 24 3.15 -1.27 -9.32
C HIS A 24 1.95 -1.56 -10.23
N SER A 25 0.99 -0.64 -10.29
CA SER A 25 -0.11 -0.73 -11.23
C SER A 25 0.21 0.05 -12.49
N LYS A 26 0.29 -0.64 -13.61
CA LYS A 26 0.47 -0.01 -14.93
C LYS A 26 -0.79 0.76 -15.33
N LYS A 27 -1.96 0.25 -14.94
CA LYS A 27 -3.23 0.85 -15.28
C LYS A 27 -3.44 2.22 -14.63
N TYR A 28 -3.06 2.33 -13.33
CA TYR A 28 -3.26 3.55 -12.57
C TYR A 28 -1.98 4.38 -12.38
N GLY A 29 -0.82 3.81 -12.68
CA GLY A 29 0.45 4.53 -12.62
C GLY A 29 0.98 4.77 -11.21
N TYR A 30 0.47 4.05 -10.21
CA TYR A 30 0.90 4.18 -8.80
C TYR A 30 1.44 2.87 -8.26
N ASP A 31 2.27 2.99 -7.23
CA ASP A 31 2.63 1.84 -6.41
C ASP A 31 1.54 1.63 -5.35
N PHE A 32 1.27 0.36 -5.05
CA PHE A 32 0.26 -0.02 -4.05
C PHE A 32 0.86 -0.95 -3.02
N LEU A 33 0.71 -0.57 -1.75
CA LEU A 33 1.08 -1.41 -0.62
C LEU A 33 -0.11 -2.29 -0.25
N VAL A 34 0.11 -3.60 -0.27
CA VAL A 34 -0.90 -4.58 0.10
C VAL A 34 -0.61 -5.05 1.51
N CYS A 35 -1.55 -4.84 2.40
CA CYS A 35 -1.42 -5.14 3.82
C CYS A 35 -2.57 -5.98 4.33
N ILE A 36 -2.35 -6.62 5.48
CA ILE A 36 -3.42 -7.19 6.29
C ILE A 36 -3.58 -6.30 7.52
N VAL A 37 -4.79 -5.77 7.70
CA VAL A 37 -5.18 -5.01 8.88
C VAL A 37 -6.28 -5.81 9.58
N LYS A 38 -6.00 -6.28 10.80
CA LYS A 38 -6.86 -7.24 11.50
C LYS A 38 -6.97 -8.51 10.65
N THR A 39 -8.12 -8.78 10.06
CA THR A 39 -8.33 -9.97 9.22
C THR A 39 -8.62 -9.63 7.76
N LYS A 40 -8.45 -8.36 7.38
CA LYS A 40 -8.82 -7.88 6.04
C LYS A 40 -7.61 -7.46 5.25
N VAL A 41 -7.63 -7.74 3.95
CA VAL A 41 -6.64 -7.21 3.01
C VAL A 41 -7.01 -5.78 2.66
N VAL A 42 -6.06 -4.88 2.85
CA VAL A 42 -6.22 -3.45 2.56
C VAL A 42 -5.11 -3.02 1.63
N MET A 43 -5.45 -2.22 0.64
CA MET A 43 -4.47 -1.64 -0.29
C MET A 43 -4.39 -0.13 -0.10
N TYR A 44 -3.16 0.37 -0.04
CA TYR A 44 -2.89 1.81 0.03
C TYR A 44 -2.09 2.24 -1.19
N ALA A 45 -2.53 3.29 -1.87
CA ALA A 45 -1.73 3.91 -2.89
C ALA A 45 -0.55 4.64 -2.23
N ILE A 46 0.63 4.49 -2.79
CA ILE A 46 1.85 5.09 -2.26
C ILE A 46 2.31 6.20 -3.20
N LYS A 47 2.63 7.34 -2.63
CA LYS A 47 3.17 8.48 -3.37
C LYS A 47 4.48 8.94 -2.73
N LYS A 48 5.47 9.23 -3.56
CA LYS A 48 6.74 9.81 -3.13
C LYS A 48 6.72 11.31 -3.40
N VAL A 49 6.90 12.10 -2.34
CA VAL A 49 6.96 13.57 -2.41
C VAL A 49 8.19 14.02 -1.65
N ASN A 50 9.13 14.70 -2.34
CA ASN A 50 10.38 15.19 -1.74
C ASN A 50 11.14 14.09 -0.97
N ASP A 51 11.27 12.93 -1.59
CA ASP A 51 11.92 11.75 -1.02
C ASP A 51 11.21 11.09 0.18
N ASN A 52 10.02 11.57 0.54
CA ASN A 52 9.19 10.96 1.56
C ASN A 52 8.04 10.18 0.94
N PHE A 53 7.71 9.05 1.53
CA PHE A 53 6.59 8.22 1.09
C PHE A 53 5.35 8.53 1.92
N TYR A 54 4.21 8.65 1.23
CA TYR A 54 2.90 8.91 1.83
C TYR A 54 1.89 7.91 1.28
N LYS A 55 0.80 7.73 2.01
CA LYS A 55 -0.29 6.86 1.56
C LYS A 55 -1.52 7.65 1.18
N TYR A 56 -2.34 7.02 0.34
CA TYR A 56 -3.72 7.41 0.08
C TYR A 56 -4.63 6.23 0.40
N ASP A 57 -5.86 6.52 0.78
CA ASP A 57 -6.88 5.48 0.93
C ASP A 57 -7.57 5.23 -0.41
N ILE A 58 -7.89 3.98 -0.66
CA ILE A 58 -8.62 3.56 -1.85
C ILE A 58 -9.99 3.06 -1.40
N ASN A 59 -11.03 3.80 -1.78
CA ASN A 59 -12.41 3.48 -1.40
C ASN A 59 -13.28 3.07 -2.60
N ASN A 60 -12.73 3.08 -3.81
CA ASN A 60 -13.46 2.75 -5.01
C ASN A 60 -13.38 1.25 -5.28
N LEU A 61 -14.52 0.56 -5.19
CA LEU A 61 -14.57 -0.89 -5.36
C LEU A 61 -14.17 -1.36 -6.77
N VAL A 62 -14.43 -0.55 -7.78
CA VAL A 62 -14.02 -0.88 -9.16
C VAL A 62 -12.50 -0.86 -9.28
N VAL A 63 -11.86 0.15 -8.70
CA VAL A 63 -10.40 0.25 -8.68
C VAL A 63 -9.81 -0.94 -7.93
N ILE A 64 -10.34 -1.27 -6.76
CA ILE A 64 -9.86 -2.39 -5.95
C ILE A 64 -9.99 -3.70 -6.73
N SER A 65 -11.11 -3.92 -7.40
CA SER A 65 -11.33 -5.12 -8.21
C SER A 65 -10.34 -5.21 -9.37
N ASN A 66 -10.09 -4.10 -10.07
CA ASN A 66 -9.13 -4.05 -11.16
C ASN A 66 -7.70 -4.30 -10.67
N LEU A 67 -7.33 -3.75 -9.52
CA LEU A 67 -6.02 -3.99 -8.91
C LEU A 67 -5.83 -5.45 -8.51
N ASN A 68 -6.85 -6.07 -7.94
CA ASN A 68 -6.79 -7.48 -7.59
C ASN A 68 -6.51 -8.34 -8.82
N ASN A 69 -7.15 -8.06 -9.95
CA ASN A 69 -6.92 -8.78 -11.19
C ASN A 69 -5.51 -8.53 -11.74
N GLU A 70 -5.08 -7.27 -11.74
CA GLU A 70 -3.74 -6.89 -12.23
C GLU A 70 -2.64 -7.55 -11.39
N PHE A 71 -2.81 -7.57 -10.07
CA PHE A 71 -1.78 -8.05 -9.15
C PHE A 71 -1.70 -9.58 -9.08
N GLN A 72 -2.68 -10.31 -9.62
CA GLN A 72 -2.59 -11.75 -9.78
C GLN A 72 -1.74 -12.17 -10.98
N ASP A 73 -1.41 -11.23 -11.87
CA ASP A 73 -0.54 -11.51 -13.01
C ASP A 73 0.89 -11.82 -12.51
N GLU A 74 1.42 -12.96 -12.92
CA GLU A 74 2.77 -13.40 -12.57
C GLU A 74 3.86 -12.44 -13.03
N ASN A 75 3.60 -11.65 -14.06
CA ASN A 75 4.51 -10.63 -14.56
C ASN A 75 4.56 -9.38 -13.69
N ASN A 76 3.59 -9.21 -12.80
CA ASN A 76 3.58 -8.10 -11.85
C ASN A 76 4.34 -8.49 -10.58
N LYS A 77 5.63 -8.19 -10.57
CA LYS A 77 6.53 -8.61 -9.49
C LYS A 77 6.43 -7.67 -8.29
N TYR A 78 6.80 -8.20 -7.12
CA TYR A 78 6.87 -7.41 -5.90
C TYR A 78 8.01 -6.39 -5.97
N LEU A 79 7.72 -5.19 -5.47
CA LEU A 79 8.72 -4.14 -5.27
C LEU A 79 9.38 -4.30 -3.90
N ASP A 80 10.54 -3.64 -3.74
CA ASP A 80 11.26 -3.64 -2.47
C ASP A 80 10.50 -2.81 -1.44
N THR A 81 10.11 -3.42 -0.32
CA THR A 81 9.41 -2.73 0.77
C THR A 81 10.36 -2.15 1.81
N ASN A 82 11.66 -2.44 1.73
CA ASN A 82 12.65 -1.88 2.67
C ASN A 82 12.83 -0.37 2.52
N ILE A 83 12.39 0.19 1.39
CA ILE A 83 12.43 1.63 1.15
C ILE A 83 11.34 2.40 1.91
N LEU A 84 10.35 1.71 2.48
CA LEU A 84 9.25 2.35 3.19
C LEU A 84 9.70 2.84 4.57
N PRO A 85 9.15 3.97 5.06
CA PRO A 85 9.43 4.44 6.41
C PRO A 85 8.76 3.52 7.45
N LYS A 86 9.17 3.66 8.72
CA LYS A 86 8.54 2.92 9.82
C LYS A 86 7.09 3.35 10.04
N VAL A 87 6.80 4.62 9.80
CA VAL A 87 5.45 5.19 9.87
C VAL A 87 5.10 5.77 8.51
N LEU A 88 4.07 5.23 7.90
CA LEU A 88 3.58 5.71 6.61
C LEU A 88 2.50 6.75 6.86
N LYS A 89 2.82 8.02 6.63
CA LYS A 89 1.91 9.13 6.91
C LYS A 89 0.86 9.27 5.82
N HIS A 90 -0.29 9.80 6.20
CA HIS A 90 -1.37 10.14 5.26
C HIS A 90 -1.00 11.43 4.52
N TYR A 91 -1.16 11.40 3.21
CA TYR A 91 -0.90 12.57 2.35
C TYR A 91 -1.94 13.67 2.50
#